data_5b4376d21f8677ce64affb31e49ffa18
#
_entry.id   5b4376d21f8677ce64affb31e49ffa18
#
_cell.length_a   1.000
_cell.length_b   1.000
_cell.length_c   1.000
_cell.angle_alpha   90.00
_cell.angle_beta   90.00
_cell.angle_gamma   90.00
#
_symmetry.space_group_name_H-M   'P 1'
#
loop_
_entity.id
_entity.type
_entity.pdbx_description
1 polymer ?
#
loop_
_entity_poly.entity_id
_entity_poly.type
_entity_poly.pdbx_seq_one_letter_code
_entity_poly.pdbx_strand_id
1 'polypeptide(L)'
;AVSFAWHGGETLLRSRDFYRRVVELQRRYADGRQIDNSIQTNGTLLDDAWCEFFRENGWLVGISLDGPPEAHDLYRRDRQGGPTFEAVMRGVALLQKHGVEWNALAVVNRRNADDPAGFYRFFRSIGCRFLQFTPVVERILPHDDGRQLASAADAGAPLADFSVTPEQWGR
;
A
#
# COMPACT_ATOMS: atom_id res chain seq x y z
N ALA A 1 -18.76 -8.87 -14.32
CA ALA A 1 -17.83 -7.75 -14.07
C ALA A 1 -16.42 -8.16 -14.48
N VAL A 2 -15.59 -7.19 -14.86
CA VAL A 2 -14.15 -7.34 -15.11
C VAL A 2 -13.43 -6.38 -14.20
N SER A 3 -12.49 -6.89 -13.41
CA SER A 3 -11.74 -6.07 -12.45
C SER A 3 -10.30 -5.90 -12.90
N PHE A 4 -9.82 -4.66 -12.85
CA PHE A 4 -8.43 -4.30 -13.08
C PHE A 4 -7.80 -3.80 -11.79
N ALA A 5 -6.70 -4.42 -11.38
CA ALA A 5 -5.89 -3.98 -10.24
C ALA A 5 -4.56 -3.40 -10.74
N TRP A 6 -4.38 -2.10 -10.55
CA TRP A 6 -3.19 -1.38 -10.96
C TRP A 6 -2.19 -1.30 -9.81
N HIS A 7 -1.04 -1.92 -9.99
CA HIS A 7 0.01 -1.91 -8.98
C HIS A 7 1.41 -2.14 -9.61
N GLY A 8 2.46 -2.15 -8.79
CA GLY A 8 3.84 -2.32 -9.19
C GLY A 8 4.60 -1.01 -9.29
N GLY A 9 5.77 -0.92 -8.65
CA GLY A 9 6.46 0.35 -8.44
C GLY A 9 5.54 1.39 -7.79
N GLU A 10 5.59 2.65 -8.26
CA GLU A 10 4.60 3.66 -7.88
C GLU A 10 3.72 3.99 -9.08
N THR A 11 2.45 3.68 -8.96
CA THR A 11 1.47 3.79 -10.06
C THR A 11 1.20 5.24 -10.47
N LEU A 12 1.23 6.18 -9.52
CA LEU A 12 0.98 7.60 -9.79
C LEU A 12 2.14 8.34 -10.47
N LEU A 13 3.26 7.66 -10.74
CA LEU A 13 4.30 8.16 -11.65
C LEU A 13 3.83 8.14 -13.11
N ARG A 14 2.81 7.36 -13.46
CA ARG A 14 2.14 7.47 -14.75
C ARG A 14 1.23 8.70 -14.75
N SER A 15 1.15 9.37 -15.90
CA SER A 15 0.30 10.56 -16.02
C SER A 15 -1.19 10.22 -15.91
N ARG A 16 -2.00 11.19 -15.48
CA ARG A 16 -3.48 11.08 -15.51
C ARG A 16 -4.01 10.81 -16.92
N ASP A 17 -3.35 11.31 -17.95
CA ASP A 17 -3.76 11.08 -19.34
C ASP A 17 -3.62 9.62 -19.77
N PHE A 18 -2.62 8.91 -19.22
CA PHE A 18 -2.52 7.47 -19.40
C PHE A 18 -3.78 6.78 -18.85
N TYR A 19 -4.19 7.09 -17.63
CA TYR A 19 -5.37 6.47 -17.02
C TYR A 19 -6.69 6.95 -17.64
N ARG A 20 -6.79 8.19 -18.11
CA ARG A 20 -7.92 8.63 -18.92
C ARG A 20 -8.07 7.78 -20.18
N ARG A 21 -6.97 7.52 -20.87
CA ARG A 21 -6.95 6.65 -22.03
C ARG A 21 -7.34 5.20 -21.70
N VAL A 22 -6.91 4.70 -20.55
CA VAL A 22 -7.36 3.37 -20.04
C VAL A 22 -8.89 3.35 -19.91
N VAL A 23 -9.47 4.33 -19.23
CA VAL A 23 -10.92 4.41 -19.02
C VAL A 23 -11.68 4.51 -20.34
N GLU A 24 -11.19 5.30 -21.31
CA GLU A 24 -11.77 5.38 -22.66
C GLU A 24 -11.79 4.01 -23.34
N LEU A 25 -10.68 3.29 -23.32
CA LEU A 25 -10.57 1.97 -23.92
C LEU A 25 -11.47 0.94 -23.21
N GLN A 26 -11.48 0.97 -21.87
CA GLN A 26 -12.38 0.13 -21.10
C GLN A 26 -13.84 0.36 -21.46
N ARG A 27 -14.30 1.62 -21.53
CA ARG A 27 -15.67 1.98 -21.96
C ARG A 27 -15.98 1.50 -23.37
N ARG A 28 -15.03 1.69 -24.29
CA ARG A 28 -15.19 1.27 -25.69
C ARG A 28 -15.32 -0.24 -25.86
N TYR A 29 -14.60 -1.02 -25.06
CA TYR A 29 -14.53 -2.48 -25.22
C TYR A 29 -15.24 -3.26 -24.09
N ALA A 30 -15.99 -2.57 -23.23
CA ALA A 30 -16.71 -3.21 -22.13
C ALA A 30 -17.75 -4.25 -22.60
N ASP A 31 -18.36 -4.02 -23.76
CA ASP A 31 -19.40 -4.89 -24.32
C ASP A 31 -20.51 -5.19 -23.29
N GLY A 32 -21.03 -4.13 -22.66
CA GLY A 32 -22.06 -4.22 -21.61
C GLY A 32 -21.59 -4.76 -20.27
N ARG A 33 -20.32 -5.13 -20.11
CA ARG A 33 -19.77 -5.62 -18.83
C ARG A 33 -19.43 -4.45 -17.90
N GLN A 34 -19.69 -4.65 -16.63
CA GLN A 34 -19.19 -3.76 -15.59
C GLN A 34 -17.67 -3.85 -15.51
N ILE A 35 -16.99 -2.71 -15.44
CA ILE A 35 -15.54 -2.62 -15.27
C ILE A 35 -15.25 -1.96 -13.92
N ASP A 36 -14.56 -2.68 -13.06
CA ASP A 36 -14.12 -2.19 -11.75
C ASP A 36 -12.62 -1.95 -11.80
N ASN A 37 -12.18 -0.79 -11.29
CA ASN A 37 -10.76 -0.44 -11.20
C ASN A 37 -10.34 -0.23 -9.76
N SER A 38 -9.19 -0.78 -9.39
CA SER A 38 -8.49 -0.46 -8.16
C SER A 38 -7.04 -0.09 -8.45
N ILE A 39 -6.48 0.80 -7.66
CA ILE A 39 -5.09 1.24 -7.81
C ILE A 39 -4.38 1.23 -6.46
N GLN A 40 -3.18 0.67 -6.43
CA GLN A 40 -2.32 0.66 -5.25
C GLN A 40 -1.24 1.72 -5.37
N THR A 41 -1.13 2.58 -4.38
CA THR A 41 -0.14 3.67 -4.34
C THR A 41 0.44 3.85 -2.94
N ASN A 42 1.63 4.44 -2.86
CA ASN A 42 2.19 4.92 -1.60
C ASN A 42 1.51 6.22 -1.10
N GLY A 43 0.62 6.81 -1.89
CA GLY A 43 -0.17 7.98 -1.53
C GLY A 43 0.56 9.32 -1.53
N THR A 44 1.88 9.35 -1.70
CA THR A 44 2.67 10.58 -1.57
C THR A 44 2.47 11.58 -2.71
N LEU A 45 2.00 11.10 -3.87
CA LEU A 45 1.77 11.90 -5.09
C LEU A 45 0.30 12.28 -5.31
N LEU A 46 -0.59 11.95 -4.37
CA LEU A 46 -1.99 12.33 -4.46
C LEU A 46 -2.16 13.85 -4.41
N ASP A 47 -2.98 14.37 -5.31
CA ASP A 47 -3.43 15.74 -5.39
C ASP A 47 -4.95 15.80 -5.63
N ASP A 48 -5.53 17.01 -5.60
CA ASP A 48 -6.97 17.20 -5.84
C ASP A 48 -7.40 16.62 -7.19
N ALA A 49 -6.59 16.81 -8.24
CA ALA A 49 -6.93 16.35 -9.59
C ALA A 49 -6.85 14.81 -9.74
N TRP A 50 -6.01 14.11 -8.96
CA TRP A 50 -6.05 12.66 -8.86
C TRP A 50 -7.31 12.18 -8.15
N CYS A 51 -7.66 12.83 -7.04
CA CYS A 51 -8.86 12.48 -6.28
C CYS A 51 -10.15 12.71 -7.09
N GLU A 52 -10.24 13.80 -7.85
CA GLU A 52 -11.34 14.06 -8.79
C GLU A 52 -11.44 12.94 -9.83
N PHE A 53 -10.33 12.57 -10.47
CA PHE A 53 -10.29 11.49 -11.44
C PHE A 53 -10.79 10.16 -10.86
N PHE A 54 -10.32 9.79 -9.66
CA PHE A 54 -10.74 8.53 -9.01
C PHE A 54 -12.21 8.53 -8.65
N ARG A 55 -12.72 9.63 -8.09
CA ARG A 55 -14.13 9.78 -7.74
C ARG A 55 -15.03 9.71 -8.99
N GLU A 56 -14.70 10.44 -10.05
CA GLU A 56 -15.49 10.50 -11.29
C GLU A 56 -15.57 9.16 -12.01
N ASN A 57 -14.56 8.32 -11.86
CA ASN A 57 -14.49 7.01 -12.50
C ASN A 57 -14.77 5.84 -11.56
N GLY A 58 -15.11 6.10 -10.27
CA GLY A 58 -15.49 5.07 -9.30
C GLY A 58 -14.34 4.11 -8.97
N TRP A 59 -13.10 4.63 -8.86
CA TRP A 59 -11.93 3.80 -8.55
C TRP A 59 -11.77 3.60 -7.04
N LEU A 60 -11.39 2.39 -6.65
CA LEU A 60 -10.91 2.09 -5.29
C LEU A 60 -9.41 2.39 -5.19
N VAL A 61 -9.02 3.18 -4.19
CA VAL A 61 -7.61 3.54 -3.97
C VAL A 61 -7.06 2.80 -2.75
N GLY A 62 -6.10 1.91 -2.97
CA GLY A 62 -5.35 1.25 -1.92
C GLY A 62 -4.13 2.08 -1.51
N ILE A 63 -4.04 2.44 -0.23
CA ILE A 63 -2.93 3.21 0.32
C ILE A 63 -1.98 2.29 1.08
N SER A 64 -0.70 2.33 0.71
CA SER A 64 0.36 1.65 1.47
C SER A 64 0.67 2.43 2.75
N LEU A 65 0.21 1.94 3.90
CA LEU A 65 0.38 2.61 5.20
C LEU A 65 0.61 1.55 6.29
N ASP A 66 1.77 1.60 6.96
CA ASP A 66 2.20 0.56 7.90
C ASP A 66 2.02 0.96 9.37
N GLY A 67 0.98 1.74 9.67
CA GLY A 67 0.65 2.15 11.03
C GLY A 67 1.00 3.60 11.36
N PRO A 68 1.17 3.95 12.64
CA PRO A 68 1.53 5.30 13.10
C PRO A 68 2.93 5.71 12.62
N PRO A 69 3.33 7.00 12.76
CA PRO A 69 4.57 7.53 12.20
C PRO A 69 5.82 6.69 12.50
N GLU A 70 5.97 6.29 13.75
CA GLU A 70 7.13 5.52 14.22
C GLU A 70 7.22 4.12 13.61
N ALA A 71 6.10 3.53 13.22
CA ALA A 71 6.06 2.24 12.54
C ALA A 71 6.21 2.39 11.04
N HIS A 72 5.51 3.36 10.45
CA HIS A 72 5.53 3.61 9.01
C HIS A 72 6.91 4.08 8.54
N ASP A 73 7.46 5.11 9.16
CA ASP A 73 8.71 5.74 8.75
C ASP A 73 9.97 4.92 9.08
N LEU A 74 9.81 3.79 9.80
CA LEU A 74 10.93 2.88 10.02
C LEU A 74 11.40 2.25 8.70
N TYR A 75 10.47 1.87 7.82
CA TYR A 75 10.76 1.16 6.58
C TYR A 75 10.30 1.90 5.32
N ARG A 76 9.28 2.75 5.41
CA ARG A 76 8.79 3.52 4.26
C ARG A 76 9.42 4.90 4.22
N ARG A 77 10.50 4.96 3.47
CA ARG A 77 11.33 6.16 3.33
C ARG A 77 11.35 6.62 1.87
N ASP A 78 11.53 7.90 1.67
CA ASP A 78 11.76 8.45 0.34
C ASP A 78 13.17 8.09 -0.20
N ARG A 79 13.47 8.50 -1.43
CA ARG A 79 14.76 8.22 -2.07
C ARG A 79 15.95 8.86 -1.36
N GLN A 80 15.71 9.85 -0.51
CA GLN A 80 16.75 10.55 0.27
C GLN A 80 16.87 9.98 1.69
N GLY A 81 16.06 8.96 2.02
CA GLY A 81 15.98 8.34 3.34
C GLY A 81 15.09 9.10 4.33
N GLY A 82 14.35 10.12 3.87
CA GLY A 82 13.41 10.89 4.69
C GLY A 82 12.11 10.14 4.99
N PRO A 83 11.37 10.58 6.03
CA PRO A 83 10.09 10.02 6.41
C PRO A 83 9.01 10.33 5.37
N THR A 84 8.04 9.44 5.20
CA THR A 84 6.95 9.62 4.22
C THR A 84 5.55 9.71 4.85
N PHE A 85 5.41 9.43 6.14
CA PHE A 85 4.12 9.38 6.84
C PHE A 85 3.25 10.62 6.62
N GLU A 86 3.81 11.82 6.83
CA GLU A 86 3.09 13.07 6.66
C GLU A 86 2.58 13.28 5.21
N ALA A 87 3.37 12.86 4.22
CA ALA A 87 2.97 12.95 2.82
C ALA A 87 1.81 11.98 2.52
N VAL A 88 1.86 10.76 3.05
CA VAL A 88 0.79 9.77 2.92
C VAL A 88 -0.48 10.25 3.59
N MET A 89 -0.40 10.82 4.80
CA MET A 89 -1.57 11.32 5.52
C MET A 89 -2.22 12.52 4.83
N ARG A 90 -1.45 13.39 4.17
CA ARG A 90 -2.02 14.42 3.28
C ARG A 90 -2.82 13.77 2.13
N GLY A 91 -2.28 12.71 1.53
CA GLY A 91 -2.99 11.94 0.51
C GLY A 91 -4.30 11.33 1.02
N VAL A 92 -4.28 10.72 2.20
CA VAL A 92 -5.49 10.19 2.85
C VAL A 92 -6.53 11.29 3.09
N ALA A 93 -6.11 12.44 3.60
CA ALA A 93 -7.00 13.58 3.81
C ALA A 93 -7.64 14.09 2.51
N LEU A 94 -6.89 14.08 1.39
CA LEU A 94 -7.42 14.43 0.08
C LEU A 94 -8.46 13.41 -0.42
N LEU A 95 -8.20 12.11 -0.27
CA LEU A 95 -9.17 11.07 -0.62
C LEU A 95 -10.47 11.24 0.17
N GLN A 96 -10.37 11.49 1.47
CA GLN A 96 -11.53 11.75 2.34
C GLN A 96 -12.28 13.03 1.94
N LYS A 97 -11.56 14.12 1.70
CA LYS A 97 -12.14 15.41 1.24
C LYS A 97 -12.96 15.24 -0.02
N HIS A 98 -12.48 14.46 -0.98
CA HIS A 98 -13.14 14.23 -2.27
C HIS A 98 -14.15 13.08 -2.25
N GLY A 99 -14.31 12.36 -1.14
CA GLY A 99 -15.21 11.22 -1.04
C GLY A 99 -14.80 10.04 -1.93
N VAL A 100 -13.49 9.85 -2.14
CA VAL A 100 -12.95 8.70 -2.87
C VAL A 100 -12.97 7.47 -1.96
N GLU A 101 -13.42 6.34 -2.47
CA GLU A 101 -13.31 5.07 -1.73
C GLU A 101 -11.86 4.63 -1.63
N TRP A 102 -11.43 4.32 -0.42
CA TRP A 102 -10.06 3.89 -0.16
C TRP A 102 -9.96 2.81 0.91
N ASN A 103 -8.91 2.02 0.84
CA ASN A 103 -8.50 1.06 1.86
C ASN A 103 -7.02 1.24 2.18
N ALA A 104 -6.58 0.73 3.32
CA ALA A 104 -5.17 0.65 3.64
C ALA A 104 -4.64 -0.78 3.43
N LEU A 105 -3.46 -0.88 2.82
CA LEU A 105 -2.65 -2.08 2.80
C LEU A 105 -1.45 -1.87 3.71
N ALA A 106 -1.40 -2.68 4.77
CA ALA A 106 -0.37 -2.57 5.79
C ALA A 106 0.51 -3.81 5.81
N VAL A 107 1.81 -3.60 5.74
CA VAL A 107 2.80 -4.66 5.93
C VAL A 107 2.98 -4.87 7.44
N VAL A 108 2.68 -6.08 7.90
CA VAL A 108 2.94 -6.48 9.29
C VAL A 108 4.37 -6.99 9.38
N ASN A 109 5.16 -6.29 10.16
CA ASN A 109 6.56 -6.59 10.44
C ASN A 109 6.77 -6.81 11.95
N ARG A 110 7.97 -7.25 12.35
CA ARG A 110 8.27 -7.52 13.75
C ARG A 110 7.97 -6.35 14.68
N ARG A 111 8.15 -5.11 14.20
CA ARG A 111 8.01 -3.91 15.04
C ARG A 111 6.57 -3.52 15.30
N ASN A 112 5.74 -3.50 14.25
CA ASN A 112 4.33 -3.12 14.39
C ASN A 112 3.44 -4.26 14.91
N ALA A 113 3.92 -5.50 14.87
CA ALA A 113 3.24 -6.66 15.44
C ALA A 113 3.34 -6.78 16.96
N ASP A 114 4.17 -5.96 17.64
CA ASP A 114 4.30 -5.98 19.11
C ASP A 114 3.06 -5.40 19.82
N ASP A 115 2.37 -4.44 19.21
CA ASP A 115 1.09 -3.91 19.70
C ASP A 115 -0.01 -3.97 18.62
N PRO A 116 -0.58 -5.15 18.36
CA PRO A 116 -1.60 -5.31 17.31
C PRO A 116 -2.88 -4.51 17.60
N ALA A 117 -3.22 -4.32 18.86
CA ALA A 117 -4.40 -3.53 19.26
C ALA A 117 -4.17 -2.02 19.02
N GLY A 118 -2.99 -1.48 19.34
CA GLY A 118 -2.61 -0.11 19.03
C GLY A 118 -2.53 0.13 17.54
N PHE A 119 -1.95 -0.81 16.81
CA PHE A 119 -1.86 -0.80 15.35
C PHE A 119 -3.26 -0.72 14.71
N TYR A 120 -4.20 -1.56 15.12
CA TYR A 120 -5.57 -1.53 14.64
C TYR A 120 -6.30 -0.23 15.03
N ARG A 121 -6.15 0.24 16.28
CA ARG A 121 -6.76 1.50 16.76
C ARG A 121 -6.31 2.69 15.93
N PHE A 122 -5.04 2.73 15.50
CA PHE A 122 -4.54 3.78 14.62
C PHE A 122 -5.36 3.87 13.31
N PHE A 123 -5.56 2.76 12.60
CA PHE A 123 -6.35 2.76 11.37
C PHE A 123 -7.80 3.19 11.59
N ARG A 124 -8.39 2.76 12.70
CA ARG A 124 -9.71 3.22 13.10
C ARG A 124 -9.76 4.73 13.32
N SER A 125 -8.77 5.30 13.98
CA SER A 125 -8.72 6.73 14.30
C SER A 125 -8.63 7.64 13.08
N ILE A 126 -8.01 7.17 12.00
CA ILE A 126 -7.93 7.90 10.71
C ILE A 126 -9.11 7.62 9.77
N GLY A 127 -10.15 6.92 10.24
CA GLY A 127 -11.36 6.63 9.47
C GLY A 127 -11.19 5.54 8.41
N CYS A 128 -10.15 4.72 8.49
CA CYS A 128 -9.97 3.58 7.59
C CYS A 128 -11.05 2.52 7.89
N ARG A 129 -11.84 2.17 6.86
CA ARG A 129 -12.93 1.19 7.00
C ARG A 129 -12.54 -0.20 6.53
N PHE A 130 -11.64 -0.29 5.57
CA PHE A 130 -11.17 -1.54 4.97
C PHE A 130 -9.67 -1.61 5.06
N LEU A 131 -9.18 -2.69 5.63
CA LEU A 131 -7.79 -2.87 5.97
C LEU A 131 -7.34 -4.26 5.53
N GLN A 132 -6.24 -4.30 4.79
CA GLN A 132 -5.59 -5.54 4.40
C GLN A 132 -4.23 -5.62 5.07
N PHE A 133 -3.96 -6.73 5.74
CA PHE A 133 -2.66 -7.03 6.33
C PHE A 133 -1.89 -8.01 5.47
N THR A 134 -0.61 -7.74 5.29
CA THR A 134 0.32 -8.64 4.59
C THR A 134 1.52 -8.86 5.50
N PRO A 135 1.78 -10.09 5.98
CA PRO A 135 2.96 -10.35 6.79
C PRO A 135 4.22 -10.25 5.93
N VAL A 136 5.25 -9.59 6.42
CA VAL A 136 6.58 -9.74 5.84
C VAL A 136 7.30 -10.90 6.52
N VAL A 137 7.63 -11.91 5.73
CA VAL A 137 8.34 -13.11 6.17
C VAL A 137 9.47 -13.36 5.19
N GLU A 138 10.63 -12.80 5.51
CA GLU A 138 11.83 -12.91 4.68
C GLU A 138 12.92 -13.65 5.45
N ARG A 139 13.72 -14.40 4.73
CA ARG A 139 14.91 -15.06 5.24
C ARG A 139 16.13 -14.41 4.63
N ILE A 140 17.21 -14.34 5.39
CA ILE A 140 18.46 -13.72 4.98
C ILE A 140 19.62 -14.69 5.10
N LEU A 141 20.52 -14.60 4.12
CA LEU A 141 21.80 -15.25 4.13
C LEU A 141 22.90 -14.22 4.43
N PRO A 142 23.93 -14.57 5.20
CA PRO A 142 25.15 -13.78 5.26
C PRO A 142 25.75 -13.65 3.86
N HIS A 143 26.13 -12.45 3.47
CA HIS A 143 26.80 -12.17 2.19
C HIS A 143 27.97 -11.20 2.43
N ASP A 144 29.00 -11.28 1.63
CA ASP A 144 30.22 -10.44 1.76
C ASP A 144 29.92 -8.94 1.71
N ASP A 145 28.91 -8.54 0.93
CA ASP A 145 28.45 -7.14 0.77
C ASP A 145 27.33 -6.75 1.75
N GLY A 146 27.02 -7.61 2.73
CA GLY A 146 25.93 -7.40 3.68
C GLY A 146 24.95 -8.55 3.75
N ARG A 147 23.63 -8.29 3.57
CA ARG A 147 22.57 -9.28 3.69
C ARG A 147 21.91 -9.52 2.34
N GLN A 148 21.80 -10.78 1.95
CA GLN A 148 21.05 -11.19 0.77
C GLN A 148 19.75 -11.89 1.18
N LEU A 149 18.64 -11.59 0.47
CA LEU A 149 17.40 -12.35 0.64
C LEU A 149 17.62 -13.79 0.19
N ALA A 150 17.21 -14.74 1.02
CA ALA A 150 17.29 -16.15 0.73
C ALA A 150 16.25 -16.54 -0.34
N SER A 151 16.60 -17.48 -1.18
CA SER A 151 15.70 -18.07 -2.17
C SER A 151 14.83 -19.18 -1.53
N ALA A 152 13.86 -19.70 -2.28
CA ALA A 152 13.05 -20.84 -1.84
C ALA A 152 13.90 -22.08 -1.52
N ALA A 153 15.08 -22.21 -2.13
CA ALA A 153 16.03 -23.31 -1.85
C ALA A 153 16.68 -23.21 -0.48
N ASP A 154 16.69 -22.01 0.13
CA ASP A 154 17.34 -21.70 1.38
C ASP A 154 16.35 -21.72 2.58
N ALA A 155 15.38 -22.63 2.56
CA ALA A 155 14.29 -22.68 3.54
C ALA A 155 14.75 -22.78 5.02
N GLY A 156 16.00 -23.22 5.26
CA GLY A 156 16.61 -23.26 6.59
C GLY A 156 17.32 -21.98 7.04
N ALA A 157 17.41 -20.96 6.17
CA ALA A 157 18.04 -19.68 6.50
C ALA A 157 17.28 -18.95 7.62
N PRO A 158 17.96 -18.16 8.49
CA PRO A 158 17.31 -17.44 9.57
C PRO A 158 16.35 -16.38 9.04
N LEU A 159 15.29 -16.11 9.81
CA LEU A 159 14.38 -15.00 9.53
C LEU A 159 15.11 -13.66 9.63
N ALA A 160 14.80 -12.75 8.71
CA ALA A 160 15.24 -11.36 8.81
C ALA A 160 14.72 -10.70 10.09
N ASP A 161 15.51 -9.78 10.65
CA ASP A 161 15.18 -9.08 11.90
C ASP A 161 13.87 -8.31 11.86
N PHE A 162 13.44 -7.90 10.65
CA PHE A 162 12.19 -7.20 10.41
C PHE A 162 10.98 -8.14 10.16
N SER A 163 11.23 -9.45 9.96
CA SER A 163 10.15 -10.40 9.70
C SER A 163 9.28 -10.62 10.93
N VAL A 164 7.97 -10.67 10.73
CA VAL A 164 7.03 -11.07 11.78
C VAL A 164 7.23 -12.52 12.14
N THR A 165 7.13 -12.85 13.43
CA THR A 165 7.19 -14.25 13.88
C THR A 165 5.82 -14.93 13.78
N PRO A 166 5.76 -16.27 13.73
CA PRO A 166 4.49 -16.99 13.78
C PRO A 166 3.63 -16.64 15.00
N GLU A 167 4.25 -16.46 16.17
CA GLU A 167 3.56 -16.11 17.41
C GLU A 167 2.98 -14.68 17.36
N GLN A 168 3.69 -13.74 16.73
CA GLN A 168 3.20 -12.37 16.53
C GLN A 168 2.05 -12.32 15.53
N TRP A 169 2.14 -13.12 14.44
CA TRP A 169 1.11 -13.16 13.42
C TRP A 169 -0.19 -13.83 13.91
N GLY A 170 -0.08 -14.77 14.84
CA GLY A 170 -1.21 -15.52 15.41
C GLY A 170 -1.98 -14.80 16.53
N ARG A 171 -1.56 -13.60 16.94
CA ARG A 171 -2.24 -12.78 17.97
C ARG A 171 -3.32 -11.90 17.35
#